data_113e50df278c7befb1a83e0068bc8267
#
_entry.id   113e50df278c7befb1a83e0068bc8267
#
_cell.length_a   1.000
_cell.length_b   1.000
_cell.length_c   1.000
_cell.angle_alpha   90.00
_cell.angle_beta   90.00
_cell.angle_gamma   90.00
#
_symmetry.space_group_name_H-M   'P 1'
#
loop_
_entity.id
_entity.type
_entity.pdbx_description
1 polymer ?
#
loop_
_entity_poly.entity_id
_entity_poly.type
_entity_poly.pdbx_seq_one_letter_code
_entity_poly.pdbx_strand_id
1 'polypeptide(L)'
;MSTEVDARGAVTPAVAAPVRAARRKSPYPFWFCLPAAVIFFVFFVVPTFSSFFFSLTRWDLSTWEFIGLDNYINFFQEPALVIGLKNTLIYAVVTCGLKVVLGILLAQLLTSQIIARGFLRSVAFFPVLVSTIGVGLTFTVLMDPSNGLINKSLATIGIEGPAWLVDPRYALLSVALVDVWKGVGLATVILIAGIVSIPREYFEASAVDGASAFRRFWHIVLPLSKPAITTVIILSLIGGLRSFDLIWAMTRGGPGFTSDVIASVIYKQYQAGFYGLSTAGNVVLFILVTAIVFPLNRFFTRQEVDL
;
A
#
# COMPACT_ATOMS: atom_id res chain seq x y z
N MET A 1 -1.10 -49.11 -34.52
CA MET A 1 -0.08 -49.24 -33.49
C MET A 1 0.94 -50.22 -34.02
N SER A 2 1.95 -49.75 -34.78
CA SER A 2 3.00 -50.54 -35.41
C SER A 2 4.23 -50.55 -34.46
N THR A 3 4.51 -51.71 -33.90
CA THR A 3 5.74 -51.97 -33.13
C THR A 3 6.81 -52.41 -34.15
N GLU A 4 7.81 -51.55 -34.34
CA GLU A 4 9.07 -51.98 -34.99
C GLU A 4 9.95 -52.72 -33.95
N VAL A 5 10.25 -53.97 -34.24
CA VAL A 5 11.12 -54.80 -33.41
C VAL A 5 12.50 -54.82 -34.08
N ASP A 6 13.51 -54.25 -33.42
CA ASP A 6 14.90 -54.32 -33.92
C ASP A 6 15.50 -55.72 -33.64
N ALA A 7 16.43 -56.14 -34.49
CA ALA A 7 17.03 -57.48 -34.55
C ALA A 7 17.77 -57.95 -33.27
N ARG A 8 17.71 -57.19 -32.17
CA ARG A 8 18.29 -57.51 -30.85
C ARG A 8 17.27 -57.69 -29.73
N GLY A 9 15.94 -57.71 -30.01
CA GLY A 9 14.91 -57.99 -29.03
C GLY A 9 14.74 -56.93 -27.92
N ALA A 10 15.31 -55.73 -28.07
CA ALA A 10 15.13 -54.64 -27.13
C ALA A 10 13.98 -53.75 -27.59
N VAL A 11 12.89 -53.69 -26.81
CA VAL A 11 11.78 -52.79 -27.02
C VAL A 11 12.22 -51.39 -26.59
N THR A 12 12.54 -50.55 -27.55
CA THR A 12 12.77 -49.11 -27.32
C THR A 12 11.41 -48.43 -27.14
N PRO A 13 11.13 -47.75 -26.01
CA PRO A 13 9.88 -47.00 -25.85
C PRO A 13 9.87 -45.86 -26.86
N ALA A 14 8.87 -45.83 -27.73
CA ALA A 14 8.65 -44.74 -28.65
C ALA A 14 8.53 -43.41 -27.87
N VAL A 15 9.49 -42.52 -28.06
CA VAL A 15 9.47 -41.17 -27.51
C VAL A 15 8.24 -40.47 -28.10
N ALA A 16 7.21 -40.29 -27.29
CA ALA A 16 6.00 -39.56 -27.69
C ALA A 16 6.42 -38.16 -28.15
N ALA A 17 6.14 -37.83 -29.40
CA ALA A 17 6.39 -36.50 -29.93
C ALA A 17 5.66 -35.46 -29.06
N PRO A 18 6.28 -34.29 -28.74
CA PRO A 18 5.66 -33.29 -27.88
C PRO A 18 4.34 -32.87 -28.51
N VAL A 19 3.24 -33.14 -27.80
CA VAL A 19 1.91 -32.68 -28.18
C VAL A 19 1.96 -31.15 -28.20
N ARG A 20 2.03 -30.55 -29.38
CA ARG A 20 1.90 -29.10 -29.53
C ARG A 20 0.57 -28.71 -28.92
N ALA A 21 0.64 -28.04 -27.76
CA ALA A 21 -0.52 -27.48 -27.11
C ALA A 21 -1.25 -26.58 -28.13
N ALA A 22 -2.38 -27.05 -28.61
CA ALA A 22 -3.23 -26.25 -29.50
C ALA A 22 -3.58 -24.97 -28.75
N ARG A 23 -3.14 -23.81 -29.25
CA ARG A 23 -3.48 -22.50 -28.72
C ARG A 23 -5.01 -22.44 -28.68
N ARG A 24 -5.60 -22.65 -27.52
CA ARG A 24 -7.05 -22.49 -27.32
C ARG A 24 -7.39 -21.06 -27.73
N LYS A 25 -8.05 -20.90 -28.88
CA LYS A 25 -8.63 -19.61 -29.28
C LYS A 25 -9.60 -19.23 -28.17
N SER A 26 -9.42 -18.06 -27.57
CA SER A 26 -10.36 -17.54 -26.58
C SER A 26 -11.75 -17.56 -27.19
N PRO A 27 -12.77 -18.17 -26.55
CA PRO A 27 -14.14 -18.22 -27.07
C PRO A 27 -14.81 -16.85 -27.12
N TYR A 28 -14.19 -15.84 -26.47
CA TYR A 28 -14.72 -14.49 -26.39
C TYR A 28 -13.99 -13.57 -27.38
N PRO A 29 -14.71 -12.86 -28.25
CA PRO A 29 -14.13 -11.89 -29.17
C PRO A 29 -13.62 -10.67 -28.41
N PHE A 30 -12.52 -10.07 -28.91
CA PHE A 30 -11.83 -8.94 -28.29
C PHE A 30 -12.74 -7.72 -28.02
N TRP A 31 -13.78 -7.52 -28.85
CA TRP A 31 -14.70 -6.40 -28.69
C TRP A 31 -15.53 -6.47 -27.39
N PHE A 32 -15.60 -7.62 -26.72
CA PHE A 32 -16.25 -7.76 -25.42
C PHE A 32 -15.55 -6.92 -24.33
N CYS A 33 -14.26 -6.63 -24.49
CA CYS A 33 -13.49 -5.74 -23.59
C CYS A 33 -13.66 -4.25 -23.95
N LEU A 34 -14.29 -3.93 -25.10
CA LEU A 34 -14.38 -2.56 -25.61
C LEU A 34 -15.04 -1.57 -24.63
N PRO A 35 -16.18 -1.87 -23.98
CA PRO A 35 -16.81 -0.94 -23.04
C PRO A 35 -15.88 -0.59 -21.86
N ALA A 36 -15.23 -1.59 -21.29
CA ALA A 36 -14.27 -1.37 -20.20
C ALA A 36 -13.03 -0.60 -20.67
N ALA A 37 -12.51 -0.92 -21.87
CA ALA A 37 -11.38 -0.24 -22.47
C ALA A 37 -11.68 1.24 -22.75
N VAL A 38 -12.87 1.56 -23.26
CA VAL A 38 -13.30 2.95 -23.52
C VAL A 38 -13.39 3.74 -22.21
N ILE A 39 -14.03 3.18 -21.18
CA ILE A 39 -14.14 3.83 -19.87
C ILE A 39 -12.73 4.07 -19.28
N PHE A 40 -11.86 3.06 -19.31
CA PHE A 40 -10.49 3.19 -18.84
C PHE A 40 -9.70 4.24 -19.62
N PHE A 41 -9.82 4.26 -20.95
CA PHE A 41 -9.12 5.23 -21.78
C PHE A 41 -9.58 6.65 -21.50
N VAL A 42 -10.89 6.91 -21.49
CA VAL A 42 -11.45 8.26 -21.30
C VAL A 42 -11.23 8.79 -19.90
N PHE A 43 -11.40 7.97 -18.85
CA PHE A 43 -11.34 8.44 -17.47
C PHE A 43 -9.99 8.25 -16.79
N PHE A 44 -9.08 7.46 -17.36
CA PHE A 44 -7.76 7.24 -16.78
C PHE A 44 -6.64 7.70 -17.71
N VAL A 45 -6.61 7.20 -18.94
CA VAL A 45 -5.48 7.49 -19.86
C VAL A 45 -5.49 8.95 -20.28
N VAL A 46 -6.63 9.47 -20.77
CA VAL A 46 -6.72 10.87 -21.22
C VAL A 46 -6.38 11.87 -20.10
N PRO A 47 -6.97 11.81 -18.89
CA PRO A 47 -6.60 12.74 -17.81
C PRO A 47 -5.13 12.61 -17.38
N THR A 48 -4.56 11.40 -17.39
CA THR A 48 -3.16 11.20 -17.05
C THR A 48 -2.24 11.93 -18.04
N PHE A 49 -2.44 11.73 -19.34
CA PHE A 49 -1.65 12.44 -20.35
C PHE A 49 -1.91 13.95 -20.37
N SER A 50 -3.15 14.37 -20.14
CA SER A 50 -3.48 15.79 -19.98
C SER A 50 -2.74 16.42 -18.79
N SER A 51 -2.59 15.69 -17.67
CA SER A 51 -1.82 16.15 -16.52
C SER A 51 -0.34 16.39 -16.89
N PHE A 52 0.28 15.50 -17.68
CA PHE A 52 1.65 15.71 -18.16
C PHE A 52 1.75 16.96 -19.04
N PHE A 53 0.77 17.21 -19.92
CA PHE A 53 0.76 18.40 -20.76
C PHE A 53 0.60 19.68 -19.93
N PHE A 54 -0.43 19.75 -19.08
CA PHE A 54 -0.72 20.93 -18.27
C PHE A 54 0.35 21.22 -17.20
N SER A 55 1.12 20.21 -16.80
CA SER A 55 2.26 20.43 -15.89
C SER A 55 3.37 21.32 -16.48
N LEU A 56 3.43 21.43 -17.81
CA LEU A 56 4.37 22.26 -18.55
C LEU A 56 3.79 23.64 -18.90
N THR A 57 2.62 23.98 -18.37
CA THR A 57 1.90 25.21 -18.71
C THR A 57 1.57 26.02 -17.46
N ARG A 58 1.48 27.32 -17.64
CA ARG A 58 0.73 28.20 -16.74
C ARG A 58 -0.74 28.09 -17.12
N TRP A 59 -1.53 27.39 -16.33
CA TRP A 59 -2.92 27.07 -16.62
C TRP A 59 -3.86 27.61 -15.55
N ASP A 60 -4.91 28.30 -15.96
CA ASP A 60 -5.93 28.92 -15.10
C ASP A 60 -7.36 28.39 -15.35
N LEU A 61 -7.50 27.24 -16.01
CA LEU A 61 -8.73 26.61 -16.50
C LEU A 61 -9.32 27.25 -17.76
N SER A 62 -9.10 28.55 -18.01
CA SER A 62 -9.63 29.28 -19.15
C SER A 62 -8.58 29.45 -20.24
N THR A 63 -7.36 29.79 -19.84
CA THR A 63 -6.22 30.01 -20.70
C THR A 63 -5.04 29.14 -20.28
N TRP A 64 -4.17 28.87 -21.21
CA TRP A 64 -2.91 28.18 -20.93
C TRP A 64 -1.79 28.79 -21.75
N GLU A 65 -0.63 28.90 -21.13
CA GLU A 65 0.62 29.38 -21.74
C GLU A 65 1.70 28.32 -21.49
N PHE A 66 2.41 27.92 -22.52
CA PHE A 66 3.51 26.98 -22.37
C PHE A 66 4.71 27.62 -21.71
N ILE A 67 5.12 27.16 -20.53
CA ILE A 67 6.22 27.66 -19.72
C ILE A 67 7.36 26.66 -19.50
N GLY A 68 7.29 25.49 -20.17
CA GLY A 68 8.29 24.45 -20.05
C GLY A 68 8.39 23.86 -18.64
N LEU A 69 9.58 23.89 -18.04
CA LEU A 69 9.84 23.28 -16.73
C LEU A 69 9.69 24.22 -15.54
N ASP A 70 9.21 25.45 -15.73
CA ASP A 70 9.12 26.45 -14.66
C ASP A 70 8.27 25.99 -13.46
N ASN A 71 7.18 25.25 -13.70
CA ASN A 71 6.39 24.67 -12.61
C ASN A 71 7.20 23.70 -11.75
N TYR A 72 8.09 22.91 -12.36
CA TYR A 72 8.95 21.98 -11.62
C TYR A 72 10.04 22.71 -10.85
N ILE A 73 10.63 23.77 -11.45
CA ILE A 73 11.61 24.62 -10.76
C ILE A 73 10.97 25.27 -9.55
N ASN A 74 9.78 25.87 -9.72
CA ASN A 74 9.01 26.47 -8.63
C ASN A 74 8.63 25.45 -7.58
N PHE A 75 8.26 24.23 -7.98
CA PHE A 75 7.94 23.15 -7.05
C PHE A 75 9.07 22.85 -6.07
N PHE A 76 10.31 22.74 -6.57
CA PHE A 76 11.46 22.43 -5.72
C PHE A 76 12.05 23.65 -4.99
N GLN A 77 11.68 24.87 -5.38
CA GLN A 77 12.08 26.10 -4.68
C GLN A 77 11.11 26.48 -3.56
N GLU A 78 9.85 26.01 -3.62
CA GLU A 78 8.84 26.31 -2.61
C GLU A 78 9.03 25.44 -1.35
N PRO A 79 9.36 26.04 -0.18
CA PRO A 79 9.65 25.26 1.03
C PRO A 79 8.50 24.32 1.46
N ALA A 80 7.24 24.74 1.28
CA ALA A 80 6.08 23.94 1.64
C ALA A 80 5.98 22.64 0.80
N LEU A 81 6.37 22.71 -0.49
CA LEU A 81 6.35 21.56 -1.38
C LEU A 81 7.47 20.58 -1.04
N VAL A 82 8.66 21.07 -0.69
CA VAL A 82 9.79 20.25 -0.25
C VAL A 82 9.49 19.57 1.11
N ILE A 83 8.88 20.29 2.04
CA ILE A 83 8.44 19.73 3.32
C ILE A 83 7.40 18.62 3.07
N GLY A 84 6.41 18.86 2.20
CA GLY A 84 5.41 17.89 1.82
C GLY A 84 6.01 16.61 1.23
N LEU A 85 7.04 16.73 0.40
CA LEU A 85 7.76 15.60 -0.18
C LEU A 85 8.47 14.76 0.90
N LYS A 86 9.21 15.42 1.79
CA LYS A 86 9.90 14.78 2.92
C LYS A 86 8.91 14.06 3.85
N ASN A 87 7.84 14.74 4.22
CA ASN A 87 6.81 14.19 5.10
C ASN A 87 6.10 12.98 4.47
N THR A 88 5.87 13.00 3.15
CA THR A 88 5.30 11.87 2.42
C THR A 88 6.17 10.62 2.56
N LEU A 89 7.49 10.76 2.41
CA LEU A 89 8.41 9.64 2.57
C LEU A 89 8.43 9.12 4.00
N ILE A 90 8.50 10.02 4.99
CA ILE A 90 8.46 9.64 6.41
C ILE A 90 7.14 8.92 6.73
N TYR A 91 6.02 9.49 6.32
CA TYR A 91 4.70 8.92 6.55
C TYR A 91 4.55 7.53 5.90
N ALA A 92 4.97 7.39 4.65
CA ALA A 92 4.89 6.12 3.93
C ALA A 92 5.74 5.03 4.58
N VAL A 93 6.98 5.35 5.00
CA VAL A 93 7.88 4.38 5.67
C VAL A 93 7.33 3.98 7.04
N VAL A 94 6.89 4.94 7.84
CA VAL A 94 6.35 4.69 9.19
C VAL A 94 5.08 3.87 9.12
N THR A 95 4.11 4.27 8.29
CA THR A 95 2.84 3.56 8.18
C THR A 95 2.99 2.17 7.56
N CYS A 96 3.82 2.03 6.52
CA CYS A 96 4.12 0.73 5.91
C CYS A 96 4.82 -0.19 6.92
N GLY A 97 5.90 0.27 7.56
CA GLY A 97 6.67 -0.52 8.52
C GLY A 97 5.81 -1.02 9.68
N LEU A 98 5.02 -0.12 10.29
CA LEU A 98 4.15 -0.49 11.40
C LEU A 98 3.01 -1.44 10.96
N LYS A 99 2.38 -1.21 9.79
CA LYS A 99 1.34 -2.12 9.26
C LYS A 99 1.89 -3.51 8.98
N VAL A 100 3.10 -3.61 8.43
CA VAL A 100 3.76 -4.91 8.17
C VAL A 100 4.07 -5.62 9.48
N VAL A 101 4.76 -4.95 10.41
CA VAL A 101 5.17 -5.57 11.68
C VAL A 101 3.96 -6.00 12.50
N LEU A 102 3.02 -5.08 12.74
CA LEU A 102 1.81 -5.38 13.51
C LEU A 102 0.91 -6.39 12.80
N GLY A 103 0.82 -6.29 11.46
CA GLY A 103 0.08 -7.24 10.64
C GLY A 103 0.62 -8.66 10.75
N ILE A 104 1.94 -8.87 10.70
CA ILE A 104 2.58 -10.18 10.88
C ILE A 104 2.31 -10.71 12.29
N LEU A 105 2.47 -9.90 13.33
CA LEU A 105 2.22 -10.31 14.71
C LEU A 105 0.76 -10.71 14.93
N LEU A 106 -0.18 -9.89 14.43
CA LEU A 106 -1.60 -10.19 14.50
C LEU A 106 -1.98 -11.43 13.67
N ALA A 107 -1.43 -11.58 12.46
CA ALA A 107 -1.68 -12.72 11.62
C ALA A 107 -1.19 -14.03 12.28
N GLN A 108 0.01 -14.02 12.86
CA GLN A 108 0.58 -15.14 13.60
C GLN A 108 -0.30 -15.51 14.81
N LEU A 109 -0.78 -14.50 15.56
CA LEU A 109 -1.68 -14.71 16.69
C LEU A 109 -3.02 -15.28 16.21
N LEU A 110 -3.64 -14.70 15.19
CA LEU A 110 -4.97 -15.06 14.70
C LEU A 110 -5.01 -16.34 13.83
N THR A 111 -3.86 -16.90 13.47
CA THR A 111 -3.75 -18.24 12.85
C THR A 111 -3.54 -19.34 13.89
N SER A 112 -3.15 -19.00 15.11
CA SER A 112 -3.05 -19.95 16.22
C SER A 112 -4.43 -20.44 16.70
N GLN A 113 -4.42 -21.49 17.54
CA GLN A 113 -5.65 -22.05 18.12
C GLN A 113 -6.11 -21.24 19.35
N ILE A 114 -6.57 -19.99 19.12
CA ILE A 114 -7.12 -19.13 20.15
C ILE A 114 -8.65 -19.16 20.16
N ILE A 115 -9.23 -18.99 21.35
CA ILE A 115 -10.68 -18.87 21.54
C ILE A 115 -11.17 -17.61 20.82
N ALA A 116 -12.34 -17.69 20.16
CA ALA A 116 -12.97 -16.57 19.45
C ALA A 116 -12.16 -15.94 18.31
N ARG A 117 -11.23 -16.70 17.68
CA ARG A 117 -10.37 -16.18 16.58
C ARG A 117 -11.16 -15.51 15.45
N GLY A 118 -12.36 -16.02 15.12
CA GLY A 118 -13.23 -15.44 14.08
C GLY A 118 -13.70 -14.04 14.47
N PHE A 119 -14.15 -13.86 15.70
CA PHE A 119 -14.55 -12.56 16.24
C PHE A 119 -13.36 -11.58 16.27
N LEU A 120 -12.20 -12.00 16.74
CA LEU A 120 -11.00 -11.15 16.78
C LEU A 120 -10.54 -10.72 15.40
N ARG A 121 -10.65 -11.58 14.38
CA ARG A 121 -10.41 -11.22 12.98
C ARG A 121 -11.37 -10.12 12.51
N SER A 122 -12.66 -10.25 12.85
CA SER A 122 -13.67 -9.26 12.49
C SER A 122 -13.40 -7.91 13.17
N VAL A 123 -13.03 -7.91 14.46
CA VAL A 123 -12.66 -6.70 15.21
C VAL A 123 -11.41 -6.03 14.61
N ALA A 124 -10.38 -6.82 14.28
CA ALA A 124 -9.15 -6.28 13.68
C ALA A 124 -9.41 -5.68 12.27
N PHE A 125 -10.34 -6.26 11.51
CA PHE A 125 -10.68 -5.80 10.17
C PHE A 125 -11.69 -4.64 10.15
N PHE A 126 -12.53 -4.52 11.17
CA PHE A 126 -13.63 -3.53 11.23
C PHE A 126 -13.20 -2.09 10.89
N PRO A 127 -12.05 -1.55 11.40
CA PRO A 127 -11.63 -0.19 11.09
C PRO A 127 -11.46 0.11 9.60
N VAL A 128 -11.12 -0.90 8.81
CA VAL A 128 -10.94 -0.77 7.35
C VAL A 128 -12.24 -0.37 6.65
N LEU A 129 -13.38 -0.83 7.17
CA LEU A 129 -14.70 -0.59 6.59
C LEU A 129 -15.24 0.83 6.89
N VAL A 130 -14.67 1.50 7.88
CA VAL A 130 -15.12 2.84 8.28
C VAL A 130 -14.56 3.89 7.33
N SER A 131 -15.38 4.91 7.01
CA SER A 131 -14.96 6.05 6.19
C SER A 131 -13.69 6.72 6.73
N THR A 132 -12.70 6.94 5.89
CA THR A 132 -11.42 7.56 6.27
C THR A 132 -11.62 8.96 6.84
N ILE A 133 -12.48 9.76 6.21
CA ILE A 133 -12.82 11.12 6.70
C ILE A 133 -13.53 11.05 8.06
N GLY A 134 -14.49 10.11 8.23
CA GLY A 134 -15.17 9.89 9.49
C GLY A 134 -14.21 9.50 10.62
N VAL A 135 -13.27 8.60 10.33
CA VAL A 135 -12.19 8.25 11.27
C VAL A 135 -11.35 9.47 11.62
N GLY A 136 -10.93 10.26 10.62
CA GLY A 136 -10.14 11.47 10.84
C GLY A 136 -10.84 12.46 11.76
N LEU A 137 -12.11 12.78 11.50
CA LEU A 137 -12.91 13.68 12.34
C LEU A 137 -13.09 13.14 13.77
N THR A 138 -13.35 11.85 13.91
CA THR A 138 -13.47 11.21 15.24
C THR A 138 -12.16 11.32 16.02
N PHE A 139 -11.04 10.99 15.40
CA PHE A 139 -9.75 11.09 16.09
C PHE A 139 -9.31 12.53 16.37
N THR A 140 -9.74 13.51 15.59
CA THR A 140 -9.51 14.94 15.92
C THR A 140 -10.13 15.28 17.27
N VAL A 141 -11.35 14.81 17.54
CA VAL A 141 -12.02 15.01 18.83
C VAL A 141 -11.38 14.19 19.94
N LEU A 142 -11.03 12.92 19.68
CA LEU A 142 -10.42 12.03 20.67
C LEU A 142 -9.00 12.50 21.10
N MET A 143 -8.26 13.13 20.17
CA MET A 143 -6.90 13.63 20.35
C MET A 143 -6.85 15.11 20.76
N ASP A 144 -7.98 15.75 21.06
CA ASP A 144 -8.00 17.13 21.56
C ASP A 144 -7.18 17.25 22.84
N PRO A 145 -6.23 18.22 22.94
CA PRO A 145 -5.33 18.30 24.07
C PRO A 145 -6.04 18.52 25.41
N SER A 146 -7.14 19.28 25.40
CA SER A 146 -7.82 19.73 26.61
C SER A 146 -8.98 18.81 27.01
N ASN A 147 -9.79 18.40 26.03
CA ASN A 147 -11.04 17.68 26.26
C ASN A 147 -11.05 16.26 25.68
N GLY A 148 -10.01 15.87 24.91
CA GLY A 148 -9.95 14.59 24.24
C GLY A 148 -9.91 13.41 25.20
N LEU A 149 -10.65 12.37 24.86
CA LEU A 149 -10.77 11.18 25.69
C LEU A 149 -9.41 10.47 25.88
N ILE A 150 -8.52 10.53 24.88
CA ILE A 150 -7.20 9.91 24.96
C ILE A 150 -6.39 10.57 26.09
N ASN A 151 -6.27 11.90 26.11
CA ASN A 151 -5.53 12.60 27.15
C ASN A 151 -6.19 12.47 28.52
N LYS A 152 -7.53 12.48 28.60
CA LYS A 152 -8.24 12.21 29.85
C LYS A 152 -7.93 10.80 30.38
N SER A 153 -7.91 9.80 29.52
CA SER A 153 -7.57 8.42 29.92
C SER A 153 -6.11 8.29 30.35
N LEU A 154 -5.17 8.97 29.68
CA LEU A 154 -3.76 9.00 30.10
C LEU A 154 -3.59 9.69 31.47
N ALA A 155 -4.31 10.77 31.70
CA ALA A 155 -4.28 11.48 32.97
C ALA A 155 -4.74 10.63 34.17
N THR A 156 -5.68 9.67 33.96
CA THR A 156 -6.12 8.76 35.05
C THR A 156 -5.01 7.83 35.57
N ILE A 157 -3.99 7.59 34.74
CA ILE A 157 -2.81 6.78 35.10
C ILE A 157 -1.57 7.65 35.36
N GLY A 158 -1.75 8.98 35.50
CA GLY A 158 -0.70 9.91 35.83
C GLY A 158 0.23 10.31 34.66
N ILE A 159 -0.20 10.05 33.42
CA ILE A 159 0.55 10.43 32.21
C ILE A 159 -0.05 11.68 31.59
N GLU A 160 0.75 12.73 31.43
CA GLU A 160 0.37 13.90 30.63
C GLU A 160 0.47 13.57 29.16
N GLY A 161 -0.70 13.54 28.45
CA GLY A 161 -0.74 13.28 27.03
C GLY A 161 -0.23 14.49 26.23
N PRO A 162 0.45 14.28 25.09
CA PRO A 162 0.95 15.36 24.25
C PRO A 162 -0.21 16.08 23.53
N ALA A 163 0.10 17.24 22.95
CA ALA A 163 -0.79 17.95 22.04
C ALA A 163 -0.72 17.32 20.63
N TRP A 164 -1.30 16.14 20.50
CA TRP A 164 -1.19 15.20 19.35
C TRP A 164 -1.16 15.84 17.98
N LEU A 165 -2.13 16.74 17.70
CA LEU A 165 -2.34 17.35 16.39
C LEU A 165 -1.90 18.82 16.31
N VAL A 166 -1.57 19.42 17.46
CA VAL A 166 -1.23 20.85 17.58
C VAL A 166 0.26 21.07 17.72
N ASP A 167 1.00 20.12 18.30
CA ASP A 167 2.46 20.18 18.37
C ASP A 167 3.10 19.72 17.04
N PRO A 168 3.93 20.57 16.40
CA PRO A 168 4.61 20.24 15.16
C PRO A 168 5.43 18.94 15.18
N ARG A 169 5.91 18.53 16.35
CA ARG A 169 6.72 17.31 16.51
C ARG A 169 5.91 16.03 16.41
N TYR A 170 4.64 16.09 16.80
CA TYR A 170 3.78 14.90 16.90
C TYR A 170 2.72 14.81 15.79
N ALA A 171 2.31 15.94 15.18
CA ALA A 171 1.17 16.00 14.29
C ALA A 171 1.21 14.95 13.16
N LEU A 172 2.30 14.85 12.41
CA LEU A 172 2.43 13.86 11.33
C LEU A 172 2.39 12.42 11.84
N LEU A 173 3.08 12.13 12.95
CA LEU A 173 3.13 10.78 13.52
C LEU A 173 1.80 10.39 14.14
N SER A 174 1.07 11.32 14.74
CA SER A 174 -0.28 11.07 15.27
C SER A 174 -1.25 10.64 14.16
N VAL A 175 -1.23 11.33 13.02
CA VAL A 175 -2.02 10.93 11.86
C VAL A 175 -1.55 9.56 11.33
N ALA A 176 -0.24 9.31 11.29
CA ALA A 176 0.30 8.02 10.87
C ALA A 176 -0.15 6.87 11.78
N LEU A 177 -0.23 7.06 13.09
CA LEU A 177 -0.72 6.04 14.03
C LEU A 177 -2.20 5.71 13.79
N VAL A 178 -3.04 6.72 13.50
CA VAL A 178 -4.46 6.51 13.14
C VAL A 178 -4.57 5.74 11.82
N ASP A 179 -3.73 6.04 10.83
CA ASP A 179 -3.69 5.31 9.57
C ASP A 179 -3.23 3.85 9.76
N VAL A 180 -2.27 3.61 10.64
CA VAL A 180 -1.85 2.25 11.00
C VAL A 180 -3.00 1.49 11.65
N TRP A 181 -3.67 2.08 12.64
CA TRP A 181 -4.83 1.47 13.31
C TRP A 181 -5.92 1.12 12.30
N LYS A 182 -6.22 2.04 11.38
CA LYS A 182 -7.23 1.83 10.33
C LYS A 182 -6.83 0.73 9.34
N GLY A 183 -5.56 0.69 8.93
CA GLY A 183 -5.09 -0.16 7.82
C GLY A 183 -4.50 -1.50 8.23
N VAL A 184 -4.11 -1.69 9.49
CA VAL A 184 -3.46 -2.93 9.95
C VAL A 184 -4.33 -4.18 9.77
N GLY A 185 -5.65 -4.02 9.86
CA GLY A 185 -6.59 -5.14 9.66
C GLY A 185 -6.52 -5.74 8.27
N LEU A 186 -6.40 -4.93 7.22
CA LEU A 186 -6.23 -5.40 5.85
C LEU A 186 -4.89 -6.15 5.68
N ALA A 187 -3.80 -5.58 6.19
CA ALA A 187 -2.50 -6.22 6.21
C ALA A 187 -2.57 -7.59 6.91
N THR A 188 -3.23 -7.65 8.06
CA THR A 188 -3.41 -8.88 8.84
C THR A 188 -4.15 -9.96 8.04
N VAL A 189 -5.24 -9.62 7.34
CA VAL A 189 -6.03 -10.58 6.55
C VAL A 189 -5.22 -11.15 5.39
N ILE A 190 -4.47 -10.31 4.67
CA ILE A 190 -3.58 -10.76 3.58
C ILE A 190 -2.51 -11.72 4.14
N LEU A 191 -1.90 -11.37 5.28
CA LEU A 191 -0.88 -12.21 5.91
C LEU A 191 -1.45 -13.51 6.47
N ILE A 192 -2.66 -13.51 7.01
CA ILE A 192 -3.37 -14.76 7.41
C ILE A 192 -3.52 -15.68 6.20
N ALA A 193 -3.93 -15.14 5.05
CA ALA A 193 -4.07 -15.94 3.83
C ALA A 193 -2.72 -16.54 3.41
N GLY A 194 -1.63 -15.76 3.46
CA GLY A 194 -0.28 -16.26 3.18
C GLY A 194 0.21 -17.33 4.17
N ILE A 195 -0.07 -17.18 5.47
CA ILE A 195 0.32 -18.18 6.47
C ILE A 195 -0.50 -19.47 6.31
N VAL A 196 -1.79 -19.36 6.03
CA VAL A 196 -2.69 -20.53 5.89
C VAL A 196 -2.40 -21.30 4.59
N SER A 197 -1.82 -20.67 3.58
CA SER A 197 -1.43 -21.35 2.33
C SER A 197 -0.20 -22.27 2.49
N ILE A 198 0.56 -22.15 3.58
CA ILE A 198 1.73 -23.02 3.84
C ILE A 198 1.24 -24.45 4.10
N PRO A 199 1.73 -25.48 3.35
CA PRO A 199 1.37 -26.88 3.56
C PRO A 199 1.66 -27.34 5.00
N ARG A 200 0.75 -28.11 5.57
CA ARG A 200 0.85 -28.59 6.96
C ARG A 200 2.08 -29.46 7.20
N GLU A 201 2.56 -30.15 6.18
CA GLU A 201 3.73 -31.01 6.20
C GLU A 201 4.97 -30.31 6.75
N TYR A 202 5.17 -29.03 6.41
CA TYR A 202 6.29 -28.24 6.96
C TYR A 202 6.18 -28.06 8.48
N PHE A 203 4.98 -27.88 9.00
CA PHE A 203 4.75 -27.73 10.44
C PHE A 203 4.89 -29.06 11.17
N GLU A 204 4.44 -30.16 10.57
CA GLU A 204 4.53 -31.51 11.11
C GLU A 204 5.98 -31.98 11.15
N ALA A 205 6.74 -31.83 10.06
CA ALA A 205 8.18 -32.13 10.01
C ALA A 205 8.95 -31.35 11.08
N SER A 206 8.69 -30.03 11.18
CA SER A 206 9.35 -29.20 12.19
C SER A 206 8.99 -29.58 13.65
N ALA A 207 7.81 -30.15 13.86
CA ALA A 207 7.42 -30.64 15.18
C ALA A 207 8.17 -31.94 15.54
N VAL A 208 8.39 -32.85 14.56
CA VAL A 208 9.22 -34.04 14.74
C VAL A 208 10.68 -33.68 15.05
N ASP A 209 11.20 -32.63 14.39
CA ASP A 209 12.55 -32.07 14.64
C ASP A 209 12.65 -31.30 15.97
N GLY A 210 11.59 -31.19 16.76
CA GLY A 210 11.58 -30.48 18.03
C GLY A 210 11.71 -28.97 17.94
N ALA A 211 11.37 -28.37 16.77
CA ALA A 211 11.49 -26.92 16.58
C ALA A 211 10.46 -26.17 17.44
N SER A 212 10.96 -25.18 18.22
CA SER A 212 10.11 -24.28 19.00
C SER A 212 9.23 -23.40 18.10
N ALA A 213 8.15 -22.82 18.65
CA ALA A 213 7.26 -21.90 17.95
C ALA A 213 8.03 -20.68 17.36
N PHE A 214 9.01 -20.15 18.08
CA PHE A 214 9.88 -19.06 17.63
C PHE A 214 10.74 -19.49 16.44
N ARG A 215 11.36 -20.69 16.49
CA ARG A 215 12.18 -21.23 15.38
C ARG A 215 11.32 -21.47 14.15
N ARG A 216 10.09 -22.03 14.29
CA ARG A 216 9.12 -22.20 13.19
C ARG A 216 8.72 -20.87 12.57
N PHE A 217 8.47 -19.84 13.37
CA PHE A 217 8.13 -18.51 12.85
C PHE A 217 9.23 -17.96 11.94
N TRP A 218 10.48 -17.98 12.39
CA TRP A 218 11.59 -17.39 11.63
C TRP A 218 12.05 -18.20 10.41
N HIS A 219 11.95 -19.55 10.47
CA HIS A 219 12.51 -20.41 9.43
C HIS A 219 11.45 -21.03 8.50
N ILE A 220 10.17 -20.99 8.86
CA ILE A 220 9.08 -21.55 8.05
C ILE A 220 8.07 -20.46 7.71
N VAL A 221 7.42 -19.87 8.71
CA VAL A 221 6.32 -18.93 8.47
C VAL A 221 6.79 -17.70 7.72
N LEU A 222 7.82 -17.01 8.20
CA LEU A 222 8.30 -15.77 7.61
C LEU A 222 8.84 -15.97 6.18
N PRO A 223 9.70 -16.96 5.89
CA PRO A 223 10.19 -17.19 4.53
C PRO A 223 9.11 -17.64 3.54
N LEU A 224 8.22 -18.55 3.93
CA LEU A 224 7.18 -19.07 3.04
C LEU A 224 6.00 -18.10 2.86
N SER A 225 5.82 -17.12 3.76
CA SER A 225 4.84 -16.03 3.62
C SER A 225 5.39 -14.83 2.85
N LYS A 226 6.60 -14.88 2.30
CA LYS A 226 7.20 -13.75 1.55
C LYS A 226 6.27 -13.14 0.51
N PRO A 227 5.54 -13.90 -0.35
CA PRO A 227 4.64 -13.31 -1.33
C PRO A 227 3.54 -12.44 -0.71
N ALA A 228 2.95 -12.90 0.41
CA ALA A 228 1.96 -12.13 1.14
C ALA A 228 2.57 -10.88 1.82
N ILE A 229 3.77 -11.01 2.38
CA ILE A 229 4.51 -9.89 2.99
C ILE A 229 4.84 -8.85 1.92
N THR A 230 5.34 -9.26 0.76
CA THR A 230 5.60 -8.39 -0.39
C THR A 230 4.34 -7.62 -0.78
N THR A 231 3.22 -8.33 -0.90
CA THR A 231 1.93 -7.70 -1.23
C THR A 231 1.54 -6.63 -0.21
N VAL A 232 1.66 -6.92 1.09
CA VAL A 232 1.35 -5.97 2.17
C VAL A 232 2.30 -4.77 2.14
N ILE A 233 3.60 -4.99 1.92
CA ILE A 233 4.58 -3.89 1.79
C ILE A 233 4.19 -2.97 0.63
N ILE A 234 3.96 -3.53 -0.56
CA ILE A 234 3.64 -2.74 -1.76
C ILE A 234 2.34 -1.96 -1.58
N LEU A 235 1.27 -2.61 -1.11
CA LEU A 235 -0.02 -1.94 -0.89
C LEU A 235 0.06 -0.86 0.17
N SER A 236 0.74 -1.12 1.30
CA SER A 236 0.88 -0.17 2.40
C SER A 236 1.76 1.02 2.00
N LEU A 237 2.83 0.78 1.23
CA LEU A 237 3.72 1.82 0.75
C LEU A 237 3.02 2.73 -0.26
N ILE A 238 2.30 2.17 -1.24
CA ILE A 238 1.48 2.95 -2.18
C ILE A 238 0.44 3.78 -1.42
N GLY A 239 -0.25 3.16 -0.44
CA GLY A 239 -1.24 3.85 0.39
C GLY A 239 -0.65 5.03 1.16
N GLY A 240 0.52 4.85 1.77
CA GLY A 240 1.23 5.90 2.49
C GLY A 240 1.75 7.03 1.60
N LEU A 241 2.36 6.69 0.44
CA LEU A 241 2.87 7.68 -0.53
C LEU A 241 1.76 8.54 -1.13
N ARG A 242 0.53 8.01 -1.25
CA ARG A 242 -0.64 8.70 -1.81
C ARG A 242 -1.62 9.19 -0.75
N SER A 243 -1.23 9.17 0.52
CA SER A 243 -2.11 9.56 1.62
C SER A 243 -2.51 11.02 1.49
N PHE A 244 -3.81 11.30 1.58
CA PHE A 244 -4.41 12.63 1.54
C PHE A 244 -5.53 12.76 2.57
N ASP A 245 -6.56 11.89 2.47
CA ASP A 245 -7.86 12.04 3.15
C ASP A 245 -7.72 12.18 4.67
N LEU A 246 -6.89 11.35 5.29
CA LEU A 246 -6.73 11.35 6.74
C LEU A 246 -5.96 12.59 7.23
N ILE A 247 -4.91 12.98 6.52
CA ILE A 247 -4.13 14.19 6.83
C ILE A 247 -5.01 15.42 6.65
N TRP A 248 -5.79 15.48 5.58
CA TRP A 248 -6.71 16.57 5.34
C TRP A 248 -7.81 16.66 6.39
N ALA A 249 -8.41 15.53 6.78
CA ALA A 249 -9.47 15.49 7.78
C ALA A 249 -8.99 15.85 9.19
N MET A 250 -7.75 15.46 9.57
CA MET A 250 -7.26 15.63 10.94
C MET A 250 -6.51 16.95 11.17
N THR A 251 -5.68 17.37 10.23
CA THR A 251 -4.76 18.51 10.45
C THR A 251 -4.78 19.55 9.34
N ARG A 252 -5.32 19.23 8.17
CA ARG A 252 -5.19 20.03 6.93
C ARG A 252 -3.74 20.41 6.62
N GLY A 253 -2.77 19.54 7.03
CA GLY A 253 -1.35 19.78 6.87
C GLY A 253 -0.69 20.63 7.96
N GLY A 254 -1.45 21.10 8.97
CA GLY A 254 -0.94 21.90 10.10
C GLY A 254 -0.32 21.07 11.22
N PRO A 255 0.24 21.76 12.25
CA PRO A 255 0.52 23.19 12.32
C PRO A 255 1.68 23.59 11.41
N GLY A 256 1.61 24.77 10.79
CA GLY A 256 2.72 25.36 10.03
C GLY A 256 3.36 24.44 8.97
N PHE A 257 2.57 23.72 8.19
CA PHE A 257 2.98 22.73 7.15
C PHE A 257 3.67 21.45 7.67
N THR A 258 3.80 21.25 8.99
CA THR A 258 4.58 20.14 9.56
C THR A 258 3.97 18.76 9.35
N SER A 259 2.67 18.67 9.11
CA SER A 259 2.00 17.43 8.72
C SER A 259 1.54 17.41 7.26
N ASP A 260 1.88 18.42 6.46
CA ASP A 260 1.61 18.38 5.03
C ASP A 260 2.37 17.24 4.37
N VAL A 261 1.68 16.56 3.48
CA VAL A 261 2.23 15.61 2.52
C VAL A 261 2.09 16.18 1.12
N ILE A 262 2.79 15.61 0.16
CA ILE A 262 2.76 16.11 -1.22
C ILE A 262 1.32 16.25 -1.77
N ALA A 263 0.45 15.27 -1.49
CA ALA A 263 -0.94 15.31 -1.95
C ALA A 263 -1.76 16.46 -1.33
N SER A 264 -1.56 16.80 -0.05
CA SER A 264 -2.23 17.94 0.58
C SER A 264 -1.71 19.28 0.06
N VAL A 265 -0.43 19.38 -0.22
CA VAL A 265 0.15 20.60 -0.81
C VAL A 265 -0.32 20.79 -2.25
N ILE A 266 -0.34 19.74 -3.07
CA ILE A 266 -0.91 19.75 -4.43
C ILE A 266 -2.35 20.27 -4.40
N TYR A 267 -3.16 19.80 -3.45
CA TYR A 267 -4.54 20.24 -3.31
C TYR A 267 -4.65 21.72 -2.89
N LYS A 268 -3.77 22.20 -2.01
CA LYS A 268 -3.69 23.63 -1.65
C LYS A 268 -3.34 24.51 -2.87
N GLN A 269 -2.40 24.07 -3.71
CA GLN A 269 -2.06 24.79 -4.95
C GLN A 269 -3.26 24.84 -5.92
N TYR A 270 -3.97 23.71 -6.04
CA TYR A 270 -5.21 23.67 -6.82
C TYR A 270 -6.26 24.67 -6.29
N GLN A 271 -6.50 24.71 -4.98
CA GLN A 271 -7.45 25.65 -4.36
C GLN A 271 -7.02 27.12 -4.52
N ALA A 272 -5.71 27.38 -4.58
CA ALA A 272 -5.15 28.72 -4.80
C ALA A 272 -5.19 29.16 -6.27
N GLY A 273 -5.65 28.31 -7.20
CA GLY A 273 -5.74 28.61 -8.62
C GLY A 273 -4.46 28.33 -9.43
N PHE A 274 -3.42 27.77 -8.79
CA PHE A 274 -2.17 27.40 -9.46
C PHE A 274 -2.27 25.99 -10.10
N TYR A 275 -3.15 25.84 -11.09
CA TYR A 275 -3.48 24.53 -11.66
C TYR A 275 -2.29 23.88 -12.37
N GLY A 276 -1.46 24.66 -13.08
CA GLY A 276 -0.24 24.16 -13.71
C GLY A 276 0.76 23.60 -12.69
N LEU A 277 0.99 24.34 -11.59
CA LEU A 277 1.86 23.89 -10.49
C LEU A 277 1.28 22.67 -9.77
N SER A 278 -0.04 22.64 -9.54
CA SER A 278 -0.74 21.48 -8.96
C SER A 278 -0.57 20.24 -9.83
N THR A 279 -0.74 20.35 -11.16
CA THR A 279 -0.51 19.24 -12.09
C THR A 279 0.95 18.80 -12.13
N ALA A 280 1.90 19.71 -12.06
CA ALA A 280 3.33 19.38 -11.94
C ALA A 280 3.61 18.58 -10.65
N GLY A 281 3.00 18.97 -9.53
CA GLY A 281 3.06 18.21 -8.29
C GLY A 281 2.51 16.78 -8.42
N ASN A 282 1.39 16.59 -9.13
CA ASN A 282 0.84 15.26 -9.42
C ASN A 282 1.82 14.40 -10.26
N VAL A 283 2.49 14.98 -11.24
CA VAL A 283 3.51 14.29 -12.05
C VAL A 283 4.71 13.91 -11.18
N VAL A 284 5.17 14.80 -10.31
CA VAL A 284 6.25 14.50 -9.35
C VAL A 284 5.83 13.34 -8.42
N LEU A 285 4.62 13.36 -7.89
CA LEU A 285 4.09 12.27 -7.07
C LEU A 285 4.03 10.95 -7.85
N PHE A 286 3.57 10.99 -9.10
CA PHE A 286 3.51 9.80 -9.97
C PHE A 286 4.90 9.22 -10.21
N ILE A 287 5.88 10.06 -10.53
CA ILE A 287 7.28 9.65 -10.72
C ILE A 287 7.85 9.07 -9.43
N LEU A 288 7.62 9.74 -8.29
CA LEU A 288 8.08 9.28 -6.98
C LEU A 288 7.55 7.89 -6.64
N VAL A 289 6.23 7.70 -6.76
CA VAL A 289 5.58 6.41 -6.47
C VAL A 289 6.14 5.32 -7.39
N THR A 290 6.24 5.61 -8.68
CA THR A 290 6.75 4.65 -9.68
C THR A 290 8.22 4.29 -9.42
N ALA A 291 9.06 5.30 -9.15
CA ALA A 291 10.48 5.12 -8.90
C ALA A 291 10.78 4.34 -7.62
N ILE A 292 9.89 4.39 -6.62
CA ILE A 292 10.04 3.62 -5.38
C ILE A 292 9.41 2.23 -5.52
N VAL A 293 8.16 2.17 -5.96
CA VAL A 293 7.37 0.93 -5.92
C VAL A 293 7.83 -0.07 -6.98
N PHE A 294 8.13 0.38 -8.20
CA PHE A 294 8.49 -0.52 -9.29
C PHE A 294 9.80 -1.29 -9.03
N PRO A 295 10.93 -0.67 -8.65
CA PRO A 295 12.15 -1.40 -8.30
C PRO A 295 11.97 -2.30 -7.09
N LEU A 296 11.24 -1.83 -6.07
CA LEU A 296 10.99 -2.58 -4.84
C LEU A 296 10.18 -3.85 -5.13
N ASN A 297 9.11 -3.73 -5.92
CA ASN A 297 8.32 -4.88 -6.35
C ASN A 297 9.17 -5.88 -7.13
N ARG A 298 9.95 -5.40 -8.10
CA ARG A 298 10.85 -6.27 -8.89
C ARG A 298 11.91 -6.98 -8.03
N PHE A 299 12.42 -6.29 -7.01
CA PHE A 299 13.39 -6.86 -6.08
C PHE A 299 12.76 -7.98 -5.24
N PHE A 300 11.59 -7.76 -4.66
CA PHE A 300 10.91 -8.76 -3.84
C PHE A 300 10.42 -9.96 -4.64
N THR A 301 9.78 -9.74 -5.80
CA THR A 301 9.25 -10.82 -6.65
C THR A 301 10.36 -11.76 -7.14
N ARG A 302 11.58 -11.27 -7.34
CA ARG A 302 12.72 -12.14 -7.70
C ARG A 302 13.18 -13.06 -6.57
N GLN A 303 12.80 -12.79 -5.34
CA GLN A 303 13.17 -13.55 -4.15
C GLN A 303 12.03 -14.46 -3.65
N GLU A 304 10.89 -14.46 -4.34
CA GLU A 304 9.78 -15.35 -4.03
C GLU A 304 10.16 -16.80 -4.44
N VAL A 305 9.84 -17.73 -3.56
CA VAL A 305 10.00 -19.16 -3.82
C VAL A 305 8.68 -19.65 -4.35
N ASP A 306 8.67 -20.24 -5.54
CA ASP A 306 7.52 -20.97 -6.06
C ASP A 306 7.30 -22.23 -5.19
N LEU A 307 6.14 -22.29 -4.51
CA LEU A 307 5.72 -23.42 -3.67
C LEU A 307 4.98 -24.46 -4.50
#